data_cfc119da219d5b571a9f41dfb682838a
#
_entry.id   cfc119da219d5b571a9f41dfb682838a
#
_cell.length_a   1.000
_cell.length_b   1.000
_cell.length_c   1.000
_cell.angle_alpha   90.00
_cell.angle_beta   90.00
_cell.angle_gamma   90.00
#
_symmetry.space_group_name_H-M   'P 1'
#
loop_
_entity.id
_entity.type
_entity.pdbx_description
1 polymer ?
#
loop_
_entity_poly.entity_id
_entity_poly.type
_entity_poly.pdbx_seq_one_letter_code
_entity_poly.pdbx_strand_id
1 'polypeptide(L)'
;MFSTKMLAASAAVLSSVLIGPALAQNNNSNSNLAGPEKVVTAAAQDIHNLSSNPDFTNLLKKAKGVFIVPDLIKGAVVVGGSGGTGVLLAHDNGHWSDPAFLTIGSISIGAQAGGKAGTVVMFLMTDKAVADFTQNNNFSLNGNANLTIVTWSPNAQGSVGKGDVIVWSGQNGVFAGLDINGSDIHADTGYDKAYYNNKYTNTEQIIESQISPANASKLLTELPS
;
A
#
# COMPACT_ATOMS: atom_id res chain seq x y z
N MET A 1 62.94 60.78 -14.16
CA MET A 1 63.67 59.49 -14.04
C MET A 1 63.12 58.80 -12.81
N PHE A 2 62.58 57.60 -13.03
CA PHE A 2 61.99 56.66 -12.08
C PHE A 2 60.64 57.05 -11.42
N SER A 3 59.66 56.51 -12.03
CA SER A 3 58.25 56.37 -11.59
C SER A 3 58.15 55.30 -10.51
N THR A 4 57.45 55.59 -9.42
CA THR A 4 57.06 54.55 -8.46
C THR A 4 55.55 54.53 -8.38
N LYS A 5 54.97 53.44 -8.92
CA LYS A 5 53.51 53.21 -8.87
C LYS A 5 53.15 52.74 -7.51
N MET A 6 52.23 53.45 -6.84
CA MET A 6 51.54 52.95 -5.65
C MET A 6 50.41 52.03 -6.07
N LEU A 7 50.46 50.77 -5.55
CA LEU A 7 49.38 49.78 -5.68
C LEU A 7 48.43 49.96 -4.52
N ALA A 8 47.18 50.32 -4.85
CA ALA A 8 46.10 50.33 -3.87
C ALA A 8 45.54 48.91 -3.72
N ALA A 9 45.63 48.34 -2.55
CA ALA A 9 45.04 47.06 -2.20
C ALA A 9 43.60 47.29 -1.76
N SER A 10 42.63 46.86 -2.56
CA SER A 10 41.22 46.82 -2.16
C SER A 10 40.94 45.54 -1.32
N ALA A 11 40.63 45.74 -0.06
CA ALA A 11 40.17 44.66 0.81
C ALA A 11 38.71 44.32 0.48
N ALA A 12 38.46 43.18 -0.12
CA ALA A 12 37.12 42.62 -0.29
C ALA A 12 36.71 41.93 1.02
N VAL A 13 35.72 42.46 1.69
CA VAL A 13 35.08 41.84 2.84
C VAL A 13 34.14 40.74 2.30
N LEU A 14 34.57 39.48 2.40
CA LEU A 14 33.69 38.35 2.21
C LEU A 14 32.85 38.15 3.48
N SER A 15 31.60 38.53 3.42
CA SER A 15 30.58 38.10 4.39
C SER A 15 30.16 36.67 4.09
N SER A 16 30.73 35.72 4.82
CA SER A 16 30.27 34.32 4.79
C SER A 16 28.91 34.20 5.49
N VAL A 17 27.87 34.07 4.69
CA VAL A 17 26.56 33.64 5.18
C VAL A 17 26.67 32.12 5.49
N LEU A 18 26.75 31.81 6.77
CA LEU A 18 26.60 30.45 7.27
C LEU A 18 25.14 30.00 7.07
N ILE A 19 24.85 29.40 5.94
CA ILE A 19 23.61 28.62 5.77
C ILE A 19 23.83 27.34 6.54
N GLY A 20 23.38 27.30 7.80
CA GLY A 20 23.28 26.09 8.57
C GLY A 20 22.33 25.12 7.83
N PRO A 21 22.64 23.81 7.78
CA PRO A 21 21.68 22.84 7.25
C PRO A 21 20.44 22.91 8.14
N ALA A 22 19.31 23.30 7.56
CA ALA A 22 18.02 23.10 8.18
C ALA A 22 17.87 21.58 8.34
N LEU A 23 18.05 21.10 9.57
CA LEU A 23 17.72 19.73 9.94
C LEU A 23 16.21 19.62 9.75
N ALA A 24 15.81 19.09 8.61
CA ALA A 24 14.47 18.54 8.45
C ALA A 24 14.35 17.48 9.56
N GLN A 25 13.63 17.80 10.63
CA GLN A 25 13.18 16.81 11.59
C GLN A 25 12.23 15.87 10.82
N ASN A 26 12.82 14.86 10.21
CA ASN A 26 12.09 13.71 9.75
C ASN A 26 11.63 13.01 11.02
N ASN A 27 10.36 13.21 11.39
CA ASN A 27 9.70 12.47 12.45
C ASN A 27 9.54 11.01 11.99
N ASN A 28 10.67 10.29 12.00
CA ASN A 28 10.74 8.89 11.62
C ASN A 28 10.34 8.02 12.83
N SER A 29 9.11 8.24 13.33
CA SER A 29 8.51 7.39 14.37
C SER A 29 8.38 5.93 13.92
N ASN A 30 8.46 5.68 12.61
CA ASN A 30 8.32 4.35 12.02
C ASN A 30 9.64 3.55 11.95
N SER A 31 10.77 4.13 12.30
CA SER A 31 12.07 3.46 12.15
C SER A 31 12.29 2.28 13.11
N ASN A 32 11.54 2.23 14.20
CA ASN A 32 11.65 1.19 15.24
C ASN A 32 10.51 0.17 15.23
N LEU A 33 9.55 0.28 14.30
CA LEU A 33 8.46 -0.67 14.20
C LEU A 33 8.94 -1.99 13.58
N ALA A 34 8.38 -3.11 14.02
CA ALA A 34 8.57 -4.39 13.36
C ALA A 34 7.93 -4.40 11.95
N GLY A 35 8.28 -5.38 11.13
CA GLY A 35 7.78 -5.47 9.75
C GLY A 35 6.27 -5.36 9.64
N PRO A 36 5.48 -6.16 10.38
CA PRO A 36 4.03 -6.13 10.30
C PRO A 36 3.42 -4.80 10.79
N GLU A 37 3.94 -4.20 11.87
CA GLU A 37 3.45 -2.89 12.32
C GLU A 37 3.71 -1.77 11.31
N LYS A 38 4.80 -1.87 10.54
CA LYS A 38 5.06 -0.92 9.45
C LYS A 38 4.00 -1.01 8.37
N VAL A 39 3.62 -2.22 7.98
CA VAL A 39 2.58 -2.44 6.95
C VAL A 39 1.23 -1.89 7.43
N VAL A 40 0.82 -2.18 8.66
CA VAL A 40 -0.44 -1.67 9.23
C VAL A 40 -0.43 -0.15 9.31
N THR A 41 0.68 0.45 9.75
CA THR A 41 0.80 1.91 9.87
C THR A 41 0.77 2.58 8.49
N ALA A 42 1.45 2.00 7.51
CA ALA A 42 1.45 2.51 6.14
C ALA A 42 0.06 2.38 5.49
N ALA A 43 -0.62 1.24 5.70
CA ALA A 43 -1.99 1.05 5.24
C ALA A 43 -2.96 2.10 5.84
N ALA A 44 -2.85 2.40 7.14
CA ALA A 44 -3.64 3.45 7.77
C ALA A 44 -3.39 4.83 7.13
N GLN A 45 -2.12 5.16 6.88
CA GLN A 45 -1.74 6.41 6.24
C GLN A 45 -2.31 6.52 4.81
N ASP A 46 -2.27 5.42 4.05
CA ASP A 46 -2.79 5.39 2.69
C ASP A 46 -4.31 5.54 2.65
N ILE A 47 -5.04 4.84 3.52
CA ILE A 47 -6.50 5.02 3.65
C ILE A 47 -6.83 6.46 4.01
N HIS A 48 -6.13 7.05 4.99
CA HIS A 48 -6.32 8.44 5.37
C HIS A 48 -6.16 9.38 4.15
N ASN A 49 -5.07 9.23 3.41
CA ASN A 49 -4.77 10.07 2.25
C ASN A 49 -5.79 9.88 1.11
N LEU A 50 -6.21 8.63 0.84
CA LEU A 50 -7.13 8.29 -0.23
C LEU A 50 -8.59 8.65 0.11
N SER A 51 -8.94 8.74 1.40
CA SER A 51 -10.29 9.08 1.86
C SER A 51 -10.71 10.52 1.53
N SER A 52 -9.78 11.36 1.08
CA SER A 52 -10.10 12.67 0.49
C SER A 52 -10.83 12.55 -0.85
N ASN A 53 -10.77 11.40 -1.52
CA ASN A 53 -11.44 11.13 -2.78
C ASN A 53 -12.84 10.52 -2.52
N PRO A 54 -13.94 11.19 -2.96
CA PRO A 54 -15.30 10.68 -2.73
C PRO A 54 -15.58 9.31 -3.35
N ASP A 55 -15.01 9.01 -4.52
CA ASP A 55 -15.21 7.72 -5.18
C ASP A 55 -14.56 6.59 -4.40
N PHE A 56 -13.35 6.83 -3.87
CA PHE A 56 -12.66 5.90 -3.01
C PHE A 56 -13.49 5.59 -1.75
N THR A 57 -13.96 6.63 -1.07
CA THR A 57 -14.78 6.51 0.14
C THR A 57 -16.09 5.79 -0.14
N ASN A 58 -16.73 6.04 -1.29
CA ASN A 58 -17.94 5.36 -1.70
C ASN A 58 -17.72 3.86 -1.97
N LEU A 59 -16.59 3.49 -2.56
CA LEU A 59 -16.21 2.09 -2.75
C LEU A 59 -15.94 1.41 -1.41
N LEU A 60 -15.18 2.07 -0.54
CA LEU A 60 -14.84 1.54 0.77
C LEU A 60 -16.07 1.26 1.64
N LYS A 61 -17.06 2.15 1.62
CA LYS A 61 -18.34 1.96 2.32
C LYS A 61 -19.17 0.78 1.82
N LYS A 62 -19.03 0.42 0.56
CA LYS A 62 -19.80 -0.67 -0.08
C LYS A 62 -19.05 -2.00 -0.06
N ALA A 63 -17.76 -1.97 0.22
CA ALA A 63 -16.93 -3.16 0.19
C ALA A 63 -17.27 -4.11 1.34
N LYS A 64 -17.23 -5.40 1.04
CA LYS A 64 -17.32 -6.50 2.01
C LYS A 64 -15.95 -6.83 2.62
N GLY A 65 -14.90 -6.30 2.05
CA GLY A 65 -13.53 -6.39 2.54
C GLY A 65 -12.61 -5.49 1.74
N VAL A 66 -11.42 -5.28 2.24
CA VAL A 66 -10.39 -4.49 1.58
C VAL A 66 -9.02 -5.14 1.76
N PHE A 67 -8.25 -5.23 0.68
CA PHE A 67 -6.85 -5.63 0.71
C PHE A 67 -5.99 -4.43 0.32
N ILE A 68 -5.11 -4.00 1.22
CA ILE A 68 -4.30 -2.79 1.09
C ILE A 68 -2.84 -3.20 1.05
N VAL A 69 -2.15 -2.88 -0.04
CA VAL A 69 -0.70 -3.08 -0.23
C VAL A 69 -0.04 -1.71 -0.30
N PRO A 70 0.54 -1.21 0.79
CA PRO A 70 1.09 0.15 0.84
C PRO A 70 2.29 0.36 -0.08
N ASP A 71 3.16 -0.64 -0.14
CA ASP A 71 4.41 -0.58 -0.88
C ASP A 71 4.51 -1.75 -1.87
N LEU A 72 3.91 -1.59 -3.04
CA LEU A 72 4.11 -2.53 -4.13
C LEU A 72 5.42 -2.21 -4.86
N ILE A 73 6.41 -3.07 -4.73
CA ILE A 73 7.73 -2.91 -5.36
C ILE A 73 7.72 -3.56 -6.73
N LYS A 74 8.27 -2.85 -7.72
CA LYS A 74 8.52 -3.39 -9.07
C LYS A 74 10.01 -3.51 -9.30
N GLY A 75 10.44 -4.69 -9.70
CA GLY A 75 11.81 -4.94 -10.13
C GLY A 75 11.83 -5.46 -11.56
N ALA A 76 12.69 -4.92 -12.41
CA ALA A 76 12.86 -5.44 -13.77
C ALA A 76 14.25 -5.19 -14.32
N VAL A 77 14.80 -6.21 -15.02
CA VAL A 77 15.82 -5.95 -16.06
C VAL A 77 15.49 -6.72 -17.35
N VAL A 78 15.11 -7.97 -17.30
CA VAL A 78 14.69 -8.77 -18.48
C VAL A 78 13.44 -9.57 -18.16
N VAL A 79 13.34 -10.05 -16.91
CA VAL A 79 12.12 -10.62 -16.33
C VAL A 79 11.76 -9.73 -15.16
N GLY A 80 10.63 -9.05 -15.23
CA GLY A 80 10.15 -8.17 -14.19
C GLY A 80 9.24 -8.92 -13.23
N GLY A 81 9.29 -8.53 -11.97
CA GLY A 81 8.32 -8.96 -10.98
C GLY A 81 7.81 -7.77 -10.19
N SER A 82 6.62 -7.83 -9.68
CA SER A 82 6.11 -6.92 -8.67
C SER A 82 5.64 -7.73 -7.48
N GLY A 83 5.79 -7.17 -6.30
CA GLY A 83 5.35 -7.84 -5.09
C GLY A 83 5.30 -6.89 -3.90
N GLY A 84 4.52 -7.26 -2.90
CA GLY A 84 4.40 -6.50 -1.67
C GLY A 84 3.56 -7.25 -0.65
N THR A 85 3.79 -6.94 0.63
CA THR A 85 2.93 -7.40 1.71
C THR A 85 1.90 -6.33 2.04
N GLY A 86 0.66 -6.76 2.19
CA GLY A 86 -0.46 -5.90 2.54
C GLY A 86 -1.28 -6.48 3.67
N VAL A 87 -2.36 -5.79 4.02
CA VAL A 87 -3.32 -6.21 5.03
C VAL A 87 -4.70 -6.40 4.42
N LEU A 88 -5.31 -7.52 4.74
CA LEU A 88 -6.71 -7.85 4.43
C LEU A 88 -7.56 -7.56 5.66
N LEU A 89 -8.68 -6.87 5.44
CA LEU A 89 -9.74 -6.70 6.45
C LEU A 89 -11.08 -7.06 5.80
N ALA A 90 -11.91 -7.80 6.53
CA ALA A 90 -13.30 -8.04 6.13
C ALA A 90 -14.23 -7.07 6.85
N HIS A 91 -15.35 -6.75 6.20
CA HIS A 91 -16.39 -5.85 6.72
C HIS A 91 -17.71 -6.62 6.83
N ASP A 92 -18.15 -6.83 8.05
CA ASP A 92 -19.42 -7.51 8.32
C ASP A 92 -20.20 -6.75 9.40
N ASN A 93 -21.50 -6.57 9.15
CA ASN A 93 -22.43 -5.95 10.09
C ASN A 93 -21.98 -4.59 10.66
N GLY A 94 -21.27 -3.79 9.84
CA GLY A 94 -20.77 -2.47 10.24
C GLY A 94 -19.45 -2.52 11.05
N HIS A 95 -18.81 -3.68 11.12
CA HIS A 95 -17.54 -3.86 11.81
C HIS A 95 -16.45 -4.39 10.87
N TRP A 96 -15.26 -3.83 10.98
CA TRP A 96 -14.09 -4.32 10.30
C TRP A 96 -13.34 -5.34 11.16
N SER A 97 -12.87 -6.40 10.53
CA SER A 97 -12.07 -7.42 11.19
C SER A 97 -10.67 -6.89 11.59
N ASP A 98 -9.95 -7.67 12.36
CA ASP A 98 -8.53 -7.50 12.55
C ASP A 98 -7.77 -7.68 11.21
N PRO A 99 -6.60 -7.00 11.02
CA PRO A 99 -5.83 -7.10 9.79
C PRO A 99 -5.08 -8.43 9.68
N ALA A 100 -5.34 -9.22 8.65
CA ALA A 100 -4.57 -10.39 8.28
C ALA A 100 -3.54 -10.03 7.19
N PHE A 101 -2.35 -10.62 7.25
CA PHE A 101 -1.28 -10.30 6.31
C PHE A 101 -1.28 -11.22 5.10
N LEU A 102 -1.29 -10.63 3.91
CA LEU A 102 -1.18 -11.33 2.63
C LEU A 102 -0.06 -10.71 1.80
N THR A 103 0.61 -11.53 1.03
CA THR A 103 1.59 -11.10 0.04
C THR A 103 0.99 -11.23 -1.35
N ILE A 104 1.13 -10.20 -2.17
CA ILE A 104 0.85 -10.25 -3.60
C ILE A 104 2.16 -10.32 -4.37
N GLY A 105 2.21 -11.17 -5.38
CA GLY A 105 3.33 -11.27 -6.31
C GLY A 105 2.85 -11.47 -7.73
N SER A 106 3.50 -10.84 -8.70
CA SER A 106 3.28 -11.09 -10.11
C SER A 106 4.60 -11.13 -10.87
N ILE A 107 4.67 -12.00 -11.87
CA ILE A 107 5.80 -12.10 -12.79
C ILE A 107 5.34 -11.53 -14.14
N SER A 108 6.01 -10.49 -14.60
CA SER A 108 5.78 -9.94 -15.93
C SER A 108 7.02 -10.13 -16.82
N ILE A 109 6.79 -10.54 -18.06
CA ILE A 109 7.85 -10.68 -19.07
C ILE A 109 7.84 -9.39 -19.92
N GLY A 110 8.92 -8.63 -19.89
CA GLY A 110 9.06 -7.40 -20.66
C GLY A 110 10.06 -6.42 -20.04
N ALA A 111 10.63 -5.56 -20.86
CA ALA A 111 11.52 -4.50 -20.42
C ALA A 111 10.70 -3.38 -19.76
N GLN A 112 10.56 -3.42 -18.47
CA GLN A 112 10.01 -2.30 -17.69
C GLN A 112 11.12 -1.75 -16.81
N ALA A 113 11.48 -0.49 -17.02
CA ALA A 113 12.44 0.18 -16.17
C ALA A 113 11.94 0.18 -14.73
N GLY A 114 12.76 -0.28 -13.80
CA GLY A 114 12.47 -0.31 -12.39
C GLY A 114 11.94 1.05 -11.92
N GLY A 115 10.75 1.04 -11.39
CA GLY A 115 10.03 2.24 -10.97
C GLY A 115 9.36 1.98 -9.64
N LYS A 116 9.13 3.06 -8.95
CA LYS A 116 8.64 3.10 -7.57
C LYS A 116 7.43 2.22 -7.30
N ALA A 117 7.46 1.68 -6.12
CA ALA A 117 6.32 1.24 -5.34
C ALA A 117 5.19 2.27 -5.33
N GLY A 118 4.00 1.79 -5.27
CA GLY A 118 2.81 2.59 -5.05
C GLY A 118 1.81 1.80 -4.25
N THR A 119 0.85 2.47 -3.68
CA THR A 119 -0.24 1.84 -2.95
C THR A 119 -1.21 1.17 -3.92
N VAL A 120 -1.55 -0.08 -3.67
CA VAL A 120 -2.65 -0.79 -4.32
C VAL A 120 -3.72 -1.07 -3.30
N VAL A 121 -4.97 -0.73 -3.61
CA VAL A 121 -6.12 -1.08 -2.80
C VAL A 121 -7.08 -1.91 -3.65
N MET A 122 -7.46 -3.09 -3.15
CA MET A 122 -8.45 -3.96 -3.75
C MET A 122 -9.69 -3.97 -2.87
N PHE A 123 -10.81 -3.47 -3.40
CA PHE A 123 -12.10 -3.56 -2.73
C PHE A 123 -12.73 -4.89 -3.09
N LEU A 124 -13.02 -5.70 -2.10
CA LEU A 124 -13.73 -6.97 -2.23
C LEU A 124 -15.22 -6.68 -2.10
N MET A 125 -15.93 -6.74 -3.23
CA MET A 125 -17.32 -6.27 -3.31
C MET A 125 -18.33 -7.38 -3.01
N THR A 126 -17.90 -8.64 -2.97
CA THR A 126 -18.76 -9.81 -2.76
C THR A 126 -18.22 -10.70 -1.65
N ASP A 127 -19.11 -11.43 -0.98
CA ASP A 127 -18.71 -12.41 0.04
C ASP A 127 -17.82 -13.51 -0.55
N LYS A 128 -18.03 -13.83 -1.83
CA LYS A 128 -17.16 -14.75 -2.57
C LYS A 128 -15.72 -14.24 -2.65
N ALA A 129 -15.55 -12.95 -2.99
CA ALA A 129 -14.21 -12.37 -3.04
C ALA A 129 -13.54 -12.39 -1.65
N VAL A 130 -14.29 -12.06 -0.59
CA VAL A 130 -13.77 -12.16 0.78
C VAL A 130 -13.37 -13.59 1.11
N ALA A 131 -14.22 -14.59 0.80
CA ALA A 131 -13.94 -15.99 1.04
C ALA A 131 -12.68 -16.48 0.30
N ASP A 132 -12.52 -16.09 -0.98
CA ASP A 132 -11.33 -16.45 -1.76
C ASP A 132 -10.03 -15.87 -1.15
N PHE A 133 -10.09 -14.63 -0.66
CA PHE A 133 -8.93 -14.00 0.01
C PHE A 133 -8.65 -14.56 1.41
N THR A 134 -9.67 -15.08 2.09
CA THR A 134 -9.56 -15.56 3.47
C THR A 134 -9.19 -17.03 3.56
N GLN A 135 -9.82 -17.87 2.72
CA GLN A 135 -9.74 -19.33 2.83
C GLN A 135 -8.61 -19.93 1.97
N ASN A 136 -8.24 -19.24 0.90
CA ASN A 136 -7.20 -19.73 0.00
C ASN A 136 -5.83 -19.19 0.41
N ASN A 137 -5.01 -20.02 1.01
CA ASN A 137 -3.64 -19.64 1.39
C ASN A 137 -2.72 -19.32 0.20
N ASN A 138 -3.15 -19.64 -0.99
CA ASN A 138 -2.45 -19.39 -2.24
C ASN A 138 -3.45 -19.43 -3.39
N PHE A 139 -3.74 -18.33 -4.04
CA PHE A 139 -4.60 -18.29 -5.21
C PHE A 139 -4.11 -17.26 -6.24
N SER A 140 -4.36 -17.58 -7.51
CA SER A 140 -4.11 -16.66 -8.61
C SER A 140 -5.37 -15.86 -8.92
N LEU A 141 -5.25 -14.56 -8.99
CA LEU A 141 -6.38 -13.67 -9.32
C LEU A 141 -7.00 -13.98 -10.69
N ASN A 142 -6.24 -14.62 -11.58
CA ASN A 142 -6.71 -14.95 -12.95
C ASN A 142 -7.06 -16.42 -13.17
N GLY A 143 -6.61 -17.32 -12.31
CA GLY A 143 -6.60 -18.75 -12.65
C GLY A 143 -7.69 -19.59 -12.01
N ASN A 144 -8.04 -19.33 -10.77
CA ASN A 144 -8.85 -20.25 -9.96
C ASN A 144 -10.09 -19.63 -9.34
N ALA A 145 -10.19 -18.32 -9.33
CA ALA A 145 -11.16 -17.66 -8.46
C ALA A 145 -12.51 -17.39 -9.13
N ASN A 146 -12.68 -17.55 -10.45
CA ASN A 146 -13.90 -17.08 -11.15
C ASN A 146 -14.35 -15.69 -10.68
N LEU A 147 -13.39 -14.83 -10.26
CA LEU A 147 -13.64 -13.47 -9.81
C LEU A 147 -13.63 -12.52 -10.99
N THR A 148 -14.62 -11.66 -11.04
CA THR A 148 -14.63 -10.53 -11.98
C THR A 148 -13.82 -9.40 -11.40
N ILE A 149 -12.65 -9.10 -12.00
CA ILE A 149 -11.74 -8.04 -11.55
C ILE A 149 -11.92 -6.82 -12.44
N VAL A 150 -12.15 -5.68 -11.83
CA VAL A 150 -12.32 -4.39 -12.51
C VAL A 150 -11.28 -3.41 -11.97
N THR A 151 -10.51 -2.78 -12.87
CA THR A 151 -9.67 -1.66 -12.48
C THR A 151 -10.51 -0.38 -12.46
N TRP A 152 -10.51 0.30 -11.34
CA TRP A 152 -11.19 1.58 -11.23
C TRP A 152 -10.49 2.66 -12.07
N SER A 153 -11.29 3.42 -12.78
CA SER A 153 -10.86 4.66 -13.42
C SER A 153 -12.02 5.65 -13.48
N PRO A 154 -11.78 6.97 -13.55
CA PRO A 154 -12.85 7.96 -13.67
C PRO A 154 -13.81 7.71 -14.83
N ASN A 155 -13.32 7.09 -15.89
CA ASN A 155 -14.10 6.78 -17.10
C ASN A 155 -14.86 5.43 -16.97
N ALA A 156 -14.53 4.59 -15.99
CA ALA A 156 -15.11 3.27 -15.81
C ALA A 156 -16.16 3.21 -14.69
N GLN A 157 -16.68 4.34 -14.24
CA GLN A 157 -17.64 4.41 -13.12
C GLN A 157 -18.89 3.53 -13.32
N GLY A 158 -19.34 3.34 -14.55
CA GLY A 158 -20.46 2.44 -14.87
C GLY A 158 -20.16 0.94 -14.71
N SER A 159 -18.90 0.54 -14.58
CA SER A 159 -18.46 -0.86 -14.43
C SER A 159 -18.27 -1.28 -12.97
N VAL A 160 -18.24 -0.32 -12.05
CA VAL A 160 -17.95 -0.50 -10.62
C VAL A 160 -18.95 -1.43 -9.91
N GLY A 161 -20.19 -1.55 -10.40
CA GLY A 161 -21.21 -2.44 -9.83
C GLY A 161 -21.17 -3.88 -10.35
N LYS A 162 -20.20 -4.26 -11.20
CA LYS A 162 -20.16 -5.55 -11.88
C LYS A 162 -18.92 -6.39 -11.54
N GLY A 163 -18.00 -5.88 -10.72
CA GLY A 163 -16.79 -6.59 -10.32
C GLY A 163 -16.91 -7.21 -8.93
N ASP A 164 -16.36 -8.41 -8.76
CA ASP A 164 -16.17 -9.01 -7.43
C ASP A 164 -15.01 -8.32 -6.70
N VAL A 165 -13.99 -7.91 -7.45
CA VAL A 165 -12.85 -7.15 -6.96
C VAL A 165 -12.67 -5.89 -7.79
N ILE A 166 -12.60 -4.75 -7.11
CA ILE A 166 -12.30 -3.47 -7.74
C ILE A 166 -10.91 -3.02 -7.29
N VAL A 167 -10.01 -2.86 -8.26
CA VAL A 167 -8.63 -2.43 -7.99
C VAL A 167 -8.52 -0.93 -8.15
N TRP A 168 -8.15 -0.26 -7.08
CA TRP A 168 -7.80 1.15 -7.07
C TRP A 168 -6.30 1.33 -7.27
N SER A 169 -5.93 2.00 -8.33
CA SER A 169 -4.53 2.19 -8.69
C SER A 169 -4.19 3.67 -8.89
N GLY A 170 -4.32 4.47 -7.82
CA GLY A 170 -3.96 5.89 -7.82
C GLY A 170 -4.87 6.80 -8.67
N GLN A 171 -4.71 8.11 -8.53
CA GLN A 171 -5.59 9.13 -9.13
C GLN A 171 -5.58 9.18 -10.67
N ASN A 172 -4.58 8.61 -11.33
CA ASN A 172 -4.43 8.72 -12.78
C ASN A 172 -4.64 7.39 -13.52
N GLY A 173 -5.13 6.34 -12.86
CA GLY A 173 -5.37 5.04 -13.51
C GLY A 173 -4.11 4.36 -14.06
N VAL A 174 -2.94 4.89 -13.74
CA VAL A 174 -1.66 4.44 -14.27
C VAL A 174 -0.89 3.69 -13.20
N PHE A 175 -1.42 2.55 -12.76
CA PHE A 175 -0.54 1.47 -12.35
C PHE A 175 -0.10 0.73 -13.61
N ALA A 176 0.64 1.44 -14.46
CA ALA A 176 1.29 0.82 -15.59
C ALA A 176 2.23 -0.27 -15.06
N GLY A 177 1.79 -1.54 -15.14
CA GLY A 177 2.65 -2.70 -14.90
C GLY A 177 2.35 -3.59 -13.70
N LEU A 178 1.23 -3.46 -12.96
CA LEU A 178 0.73 -4.60 -12.21
C LEU A 178 -0.12 -5.41 -13.19
N ASP A 179 0.38 -6.55 -13.60
CA ASP A 179 -0.46 -7.55 -14.25
C ASP A 179 -1.31 -8.22 -13.18
N ILE A 180 -2.45 -7.59 -12.87
CA ILE A 180 -3.39 -8.09 -11.87
C ILE A 180 -3.86 -9.50 -12.26
N ASN A 181 -3.97 -9.73 -13.55
CA ASN A 181 -4.40 -11.02 -14.07
C ASN A 181 -3.35 -12.13 -13.90
N GLY A 182 -2.08 -11.81 -13.74
CA GLY A 182 -1.00 -12.74 -13.45
C GLY A 182 -0.51 -12.69 -12.01
N SER A 183 -1.27 -12.08 -11.09
CA SER A 183 -0.86 -11.97 -9.70
C SER A 183 -1.34 -13.13 -8.86
N ASP A 184 -0.44 -13.65 -8.04
CA ASP A 184 -0.71 -14.63 -7.00
C ASP A 184 -0.78 -13.96 -5.63
N ILE A 185 -1.70 -14.40 -4.80
CA ILE A 185 -1.89 -13.93 -3.43
C ILE A 185 -1.65 -15.09 -2.48
N HIS A 186 -0.84 -14.82 -1.45
CA HIS A 186 -0.44 -15.81 -0.45
C HIS A 186 -0.64 -15.26 0.95
N ALA A 187 -1.08 -16.09 1.89
CA ALA A 187 -1.10 -15.73 3.30
C ALA A 187 0.34 -15.56 3.84
N ASP A 188 0.62 -14.42 4.47
CA ASP A 188 1.89 -14.18 5.16
C ASP A 188 1.79 -14.62 6.63
N THR A 189 1.82 -15.93 6.83
CA THR A 189 1.72 -16.52 8.18
C THR A 189 2.88 -16.11 9.10
N GLY A 190 4.01 -15.68 8.54
CA GLY A 190 5.14 -15.15 9.29
C GLY A 190 4.80 -13.82 9.94
N TYR A 191 4.22 -12.91 9.17
CA TYR A 191 3.76 -11.62 9.67
C TYR A 191 2.57 -11.76 10.62
N ASP A 192 1.61 -12.64 10.32
CA ASP A 192 0.50 -12.93 11.22
C ASP A 192 1.01 -13.40 12.60
N LYS A 193 1.90 -14.38 12.62
CA LYS A 193 2.50 -14.89 13.87
C LYS A 193 3.26 -13.81 14.63
N ALA A 194 4.04 -13.00 13.93
CA ALA A 194 4.81 -11.93 14.56
C ALA A 194 3.90 -10.85 15.15
N TYR A 195 2.84 -10.46 14.44
CA TYR A 195 1.91 -9.41 14.84
C TYR A 195 1.01 -9.83 16.01
N TYR A 196 0.53 -11.08 15.98
CA TYR A 196 -0.40 -11.64 16.97
C TYR A 196 0.26 -12.51 18.04
N ASN A 197 1.59 -12.48 18.16
CA ASN A 197 2.34 -13.27 19.14
C ASN A 197 2.00 -14.78 19.08
N ASN A 198 1.94 -15.32 17.86
CA ASN A 198 1.59 -16.71 17.58
C ASN A 198 0.18 -17.15 18.05
N LYS A 199 -0.73 -16.21 18.26
CA LYS A 199 -2.09 -16.52 18.71
C LYS A 199 -2.94 -17.17 17.64
N TYR A 200 -2.73 -16.76 16.38
CA TYR A 200 -3.48 -17.25 15.22
C TYR A 200 -2.59 -18.06 14.28
N THR A 201 -3.19 -19.02 13.60
CA THR A 201 -2.47 -19.94 12.71
C THR A 201 -2.81 -19.77 11.24
N ASN A 202 -3.92 -19.09 10.92
CA ASN A 202 -4.37 -18.81 9.56
C ASN A 202 -5.17 -17.52 9.46
N THR A 203 -5.36 -17.05 8.24
CA THR A 203 -6.08 -15.81 7.90
C THR A 203 -7.52 -15.83 8.39
N GLU A 204 -8.24 -16.95 8.25
CA GLU A 204 -9.64 -17.07 8.64
C GLU A 204 -9.84 -16.80 10.14
N GLN A 205 -8.99 -17.36 11.01
CA GLN A 205 -9.05 -17.11 12.45
C GLN A 205 -8.86 -15.63 12.80
N ILE A 206 -8.03 -14.91 12.05
CA ILE A 206 -7.81 -13.48 12.28
C ILE A 206 -9.05 -12.69 11.86
N ILE A 207 -9.58 -12.97 10.67
CA ILE A 207 -10.75 -12.29 10.13
C ILE A 207 -11.99 -12.49 11.01
N GLU A 208 -12.15 -13.67 11.58
CA GLU A 208 -13.25 -13.97 12.49
C GLU A 208 -13.01 -13.46 13.93
N SER A 209 -11.77 -13.11 14.25
CA SER A 209 -11.44 -12.59 15.57
C SER A 209 -11.89 -11.13 15.74
N GLN A 210 -12.30 -10.80 16.97
CA GLN A 210 -12.67 -9.43 17.36
C GLN A 210 -11.67 -8.83 18.36
N ILE A 211 -10.44 -9.32 18.36
CA ILE A 211 -9.40 -8.89 19.31
C ILE A 211 -8.42 -7.99 18.57
N SER A 212 -8.73 -6.71 18.51
CA SER A 212 -7.87 -5.73 17.86
C SER A 212 -6.61 -5.46 18.67
N PRO A 213 -5.42 -5.75 18.15
CA PRO A 213 -4.18 -5.25 18.74
C PRO A 213 -4.17 -3.73 18.79
N ALA A 214 -3.47 -3.15 19.75
CA ALA A 214 -3.41 -1.70 19.91
C ALA A 214 -2.97 -0.96 18.63
N ASN A 215 -2.12 -1.59 17.81
CA ASN A 215 -1.64 -1.01 16.55
C ASN A 215 -2.67 -1.09 15.41
N ALA A 216 -3.63 -2.02 15.46
CA ALA A 216 -4.72 -2.12 14.48
C ALA A 216 -5.72 -0.98 14.65
N SER A 217 -5.90 -0.46 15.87
CA SER A 217 -6.90 0.58 16.16
C SER A 217 -6.75 1.81 15.27
N LYS A 218 -5.52 2.23 14.93
CA LYS A 218 -5.30 3.36 14.03
C LYS A 218 -5.82 3.07 12.61
N LEU A 219 -5.56 1.88 12.07
CA LEU A 219 -6.09 1.50 10.76
C LEU A 219 -7.61 1.40 10.78
N LEU A 220 -8.17 0.78 11.82
CA LEU A 220 -9.60 0.61 11.97
C LEU A 220 -10.34 1.96 12.11
N THR A 221 -9.73 2.97 12.71
CA THR A 221 -10.33 4.33 12.81
C THR A 221 -10.36 5.08 11.49
N GLU A 222 -9.55 4.73 10.52
CA GLU A 222 -9.57 5.31 9.17
C GLU A 222 -10.63 4.67 8.25
N LEU A 223 -11.21 3.53 8.66
CA LEU A 223 -12.21 2.81 7.91
C LEU A 223 -13.64 3.30 8.29
N PRO A 224 -14.56 3.40 7.34
CA PRO A 224 -15.94 3.80 7.62
C PRO A 224 -16.65 2.73 8.46
N SER A 225 -17.49 3.19 9.38
CA SER A 225 -18.45 2.34 10.11
C SER A 225 -19.63 1.94 9.25
#